data_90acbb9cc8659a87181bc9e506aad6f4
#
_entry.id   90acbb9cc8659a87181bc9e506aad6f4
#
_cell.length_a   1.000
_cell.length_b   1.000
_cell.length_c   1.000
_cell.angle_alpha   90.00
_cell.angle_beta   90.00
_cell.angle_gamma   90.00
#
_symmetry.space_group_name_H-M   'P 1'
#
loop_
_entity.id
_entity.type
_entity.pdbx_description
1 polymer ?
#
loop_
_entity_poly.entity_id
_entity_poly.type
_entity_poly.pdbx_seq_one_letter_code
_entity_poly.pdbx_strand_id
1 'polypeptide(L)'
;MSTLQIAPTVPDSRGRFGRFGGRYVPETLVPALEELEAAYHAAMADPSFKAELDELLRDFVGRATPLTEAPRLTAHAGGARIVLKREDLAHTGAHKINNTMGQALLAMRMGKKRIIAETGAGQHGVATATACAHFGLPCEIYMGAEDIRRQSLNVFRMRLMGAKVNEVTTGSRTLKDATNEAMRDWMGSVGETHYILGSVVGPHPFPMIVRDFQSVIGRECRAQCIERYGRLPDVVVACVGGGSNAAGIFAPFVADSGVKLVGVEAGGRGPEAGNHAAPLSHGTPGVLHGSLSYVLQDPSGQTADVHSCSAGLDYPGVGPEHSHWKDSGRVHYVAATDTEALNAFDLLARTEGIIPALETSHAVHAAVELARTMRPEAIIVINVSGRGDKDVNEVIRLRGG
;
A
#
# COMPACT_ATOMS: atom_id res chain seq x y z
N MET A 1 11.57 -31.98 -12.76
CA MET A 1 11.24 -30.56 -12.77
C MET A 1 11.67 -30.02 -11.43
N SER A 2 12.70 -29.17 -11.40
CA SER A 2 13.25 -28.58 -10.16
C SER A 2 12.21 -27.64 -9.57
N THR A 3 11.67 -27.95 -8.42
CA THR A 3 10.88 -27.03 -7.60
C THR A 3 11.82 -25.96 -7.08
N LEU A 4 11.89 -24.82 -7.77
CA LEU A 4 12.49 -23.62 -7.23
C LEU A 4 11.74 -23.27 -5.92
N GLN A 5 12.34 -23.63 -4.79
CA GLN A 5 11.96 -23.05 -3.51
C GLN A 5 12.29 -21.55 -3.57
N ILE A 6 11.27 -20.73 -3.81
CA ILE A 6 11.40 -19.28 -3.68
C ILE A 6 11.52 -19.01 -2.18
N ALA A 7 12.75 -18.78 -1.72
CA ALA A 7 12.98 -18.34 -0.35
C ALA A 7 12.24 -17.01 -0.12
N PRO A 8 11.72 -16.74 1.10
CA PRO A 8 11.15 -15.43 1.41
C PRO A 8 12.21 -14.38 1.07
N THR A 9 11.82 -13.41 0.23
CA THR A 9 12.71 -12.37 -0.25
C THR A 9 13.05 -11.42 0.88
N VAL A 10 14.18 -11.66 1.52
CA VAL A 10 14.84 -10.66 2.37
C VAL A 10 15.73 -9.84 1.45
N PRO A 11 15.76 -8.50 1.54
CA PRO A 11 16.69 -7.73 0.72
C PRO A 11 18.13 -8.16 1.06
N ASP A 12 19.01 -8.14 0.07
CA ASP A 12 20.43 -8.42 0.28
C ASP A 12 21.10 -7.31 1.15
N SER A 13 22.38 -7.47 1.51
CA SER A 13 23.11 -6.49 2.33
C SER A 13 23.23 -5.09 1.69
N ARG A 14 22.84 -4.94 0.43
CA ARG A 14 22.76 -3.66 -0.29
C ARG A 14 21.31 -3.16 -0.39
N GLY A 15 20.38 -3.80 0.31
CA GLY A 15 18.96 -3.45 0.31
C GLY A 15 18.24 -3.79 -1.01
N ARG A 16 18.66 -4.85 -1.72
CA ARG A 16 18.09 -5.22 -3.01
C ARG A 16 17.25 -6.48 -2.94
N PHE A 17 16.16 -6.46 -3.68
CA PHE A 17 15.32 -7.60 -4.02
C PHE A 17 15.67 -8.02 -5.46
N GLY A 18 16.58 -9.00 -5.62
CA GLY A 18 17.20 -9.27 -6.91
C GLY A 18 17.97 -8.04 -7.43
N ARG A 19 17.59 -7.51 -8.60
CA ARG A 19 18.20 -6.29 -9.15
C ARG A 19 17.56 -4.99 -8.64
N PHE A 20 16.36 -5.04 -8.06
CA PHE A 20 15.57 -3.87 -7.64
C PHE A 20 15.86 -3.45 -6.20
N GLY A 21 15.49 -2.24 -5.82
CA GLY A 21 15.76 -1.67 -4.49
C GLY A 21 17.05 -0.86 -4.46
N GLY A 22 17.76 -0.95 -3.34
CA GLY A 22 19.00 -0.21 -3.09
C GLY A 22 18.77 1.20 -2.54
N ARG A 23 19.85 2.01 -2.52
CA ARG A 23 19.86 3.39 -1.98
C ARG A 23 20.38 4.34 -3.07
N TYR A 24 19.48 4.93 -3.83
CA TYR A 24 19.78 5.92 -4.87
C TYR A 24 19.47 7.32 -4.32
N VAL A 25 20.27 7.76 -3.39
CA VAL A 25 20.10 9.02 -2.63
C VAL A 25 21.39 9.82 -2.61
N PRO A 26 21.34 11.16 -2.33
CA PRO A 26 22.53 11.92 -2.03
C PRO A 26 23.31 11.32 -0.85
N GLU A 27 24.64 11.40 -0.90
CA GLU A 27 25.55 10.84 0.12
C GLU A 27 25.19 11.30 1.55
N THR A 28 24.68 12.52 1.69
CA THR A 28 24.26 13.09 2.98
C THR A 28 23.12 12.34 3.66
N LEU A 29 22.32 11.57 2.91
CA LEU A 29 21.23 10.75 3.47
C LEU A 29 21.67 9.33 3.87
N VAL A 30 22.82 8.86 3.38
CA VAL A 30 23.26 7.47 3.64
C VAL A 30 23.38 7.18 5.14
N PRO A 31 24.02 8.06 5.97
CA PRO A 31 24.11 7.81 7.41
C PRO A 31 22.73 7.72 8.10
N ALA A 32 21.75 8.53 7.69
CA ALA A 32 20.42 8.50 8.26
C ALA A 32 19.66 7.19 7.90
N LEU A 33 19.86 6.67 6.70
CA LEU A 33 19.31 5.38 6.28
C LEU A 33 19.96 4.21 7.02
N GLU A 34 21.27 4.28 7.29
CA GLU A 34 21.99 3.28 8.07
C GLU A 34 21.58 3.30 9.56
N GLU A 35 21.41 4.50 10.14
CA GLU A 35 20.85 4.67 11.48
C GLU A 35 19.46 4.03 11.57
N LEU A 36 18.59 4.31 10.59
CA LEU A 36 17.23 3.76 10.53
C LEU A 36 17.24 2.23 10.41
N GLU A 37 18.07 1.67 9.54
CA GLU A 37 18.18 0.23 9.37
C GLU A 37 18.67 -0.46 10.65
N ALA A 38 19.72 0.08 11.28
CA ALA A 38 20.25 -0.44 12.54
C ALA A 38 19.20 -0.37 13.68
N ALA A 39 18.50 0.77 13.80
CA ALA A 39 17.45 0.95 14.79
C ALA A 39 16.27 -0.02 14.55
N TYR A 40 15.88 -0.22 13.30
CA TYR A 40 14.83 -1.17 12.94
C TYR A 40 15.20 -2.61 13.31
N HIS A 41 16.40 -3.06 12.96
CA HIS A 41 16.86 -4.41 13.31
C HIS A 41 16.96 -4.61 14.83
N ALA A 42 17.45 -3.61 15.57
CA ALA A 42 17.50 -3.65 17.03
C ALA A 42 16.09 -3.72 17.63
N ALA A 43 15.15 -2.90 17.16
CA ALA A 43 13.75 -2.93 17.60
C ALA A 43 13.09 -4.28 17.30
N MET A 44 13.30 -4.83 16.10
CA MET A 44 12.73 -6.13 15.73
C MET A 44 13.38 -7.31 16.43
N ALA A 45 14.54 -7.14 17.04
CA ALA A 45 15.17 -8.13 17.93
C ALA A 45 14.69 -7.99 19.39
N ASP A 46 14.18 -6.81 19.80
CA ASP A 46 13.73 -6.54 21.16
C ASP A 46 12.31 -7.08 21.42
N PRO A 47 12.14 -8.04 22.36
CA PRO A 47 10.81 -8.53 22.74
C PRO A 47 9.89 -7.44 23.30
N SER A 48 10.42 -6.40 23.93
CA SER A 48 9.62 -5.32 24.51
C SER A 48 8.99 -4.45 23.42
N PHE A 49 9.73 -4.15 22.34
CA PHE A 49 9.19 -3.45 21.19
C PHE A 49 8.06 -4.23 20.50
N LYS A 50 8.27 -5.55 20.32
CA LYS A 50 7.25 -6.41 19.72
C LYS A 50 5.98 -6.48 20.56
N ALA A 51 6.13 -6.63 21.88
CA ALA A 51 4.97 -6.69 22.79
C ALA A 51 4.18 -5.37 22.77
N GLU A 52 4.86 -4.22 22.80
CA GLU A 52 4.23 -2.91 22.71
C GLU A 52 3.53 -2.70 21.37
N LEU A 53 4.18 -3.09 20.25
CA LEU A 53 3.56 -3.02 18.94
C LEU A 53 2.34 -3.93 18.83
N ASP A 54 2.40 -5.17 19.35
CA ASP A 54 1.29 -6.12 19.34
C ASP A 54 0.11 -5.61 20.18
N GLU A 55 0.37 -4.95 21.32
CA GLU A 55 -0.63 -4.29 22.13
C GLU A 55 -1.31 -3.14 21.37
N LEU A 56 -0.53 -2.25 20.77
CA LEU A 56 -1.06 -1.16 19.95
C LEU A 56 -1.90 -1.67 18.76
N LEU A 57 -1.44 -2.72 18.10
CA LEU A 57 -2.17 -3.32 16.98
C LEU A 57 -3.49 -3.95 17.47
N ARG A 58 -3.50 -4.62 18.61
CA ARG A 58 -4.70 -5.25 19.18
C ARG A 58 -5.68 -4.20 19.70
N ASP A 59 -5.23 -3.31 20.59
CA ASP A 59 -6.11 -2.50 21.44
C ASP A 59 -6.44 -1.13 20.81
N PHE A 60 -5.57 -0.58 19.97
CA PHE A 60 -5.77 0.70 19.31
C PHE A 60 -6.16 0.54 17.83
N VAL A 61 -5.48 -0.33 17.08
CA VAL A 61 -5.79 -0.55 15.66
C VAL A 61 -7.00 -1.47 15.45
N GLY A 62 -7.29 -2.35 16.42
CA GLY A 62 -8.44 -3.26 16.37
C GLY A 62 -8.17 -4.55 15.60
N ARG A 63 -6.91 -5.06 15.68
CA ARG A 63 -6.55 -6.34 15.06
C ARG A 63 -6.96 -7.52 15.95
N ALA A 64 -7.25 -8.70 15.37
CA ALA A 64 -7.14 -9.03 13.94
C ALA A 64 -8.36 -8.51 13.16
N THR A 65 -8.14 -7.96 11.93
CA THR A 65 -9.28 -7.62 11.06
C THR A 65 -9.99 -8.89 10.58
N PRO A 66 -11.33 -8.84 10.40
CA PRO A 66 -12.08 -10.04 10.02
C PRO A 66 -11.73 -10.56 8.63
N LEU A 67 -11.89 -11.90 8.47
CA LEU A 67 -12.01 -12.56 7.19
C LEU A 67 -13.50 -12.83 6.95
N THR A 68 -14.14 -12.12 6.01
CA THR A 68 -15.60 -12.10 5.80
C THR A 68 -15.97 -12.77 4.49
N GLU A 69 -16.93 -13.71 4.53
CA GLU A 69 -17.53 -14.27 3.32
C GLU A 69 -18.30 -13.19 2.54
N ALA A 70 -18.27 -13.27 1.22
CA ALA A 70 -19.01 -12.40 0.30
C ALA A 70 -19.99 -13.25 -0.54
N PRO A 71 -21.10 -13.75 0.06
CA PRO A 71 -21.95 -14.75 -0.59
C PRO A 71 -22.70 -14.20 -1.80
N ARG A 72 -23.17 -12.96 -1.75
CA ARG A 72 -23.88 -12.36 -2.89
C ARG A 72 -22.93 -11.97 -4.02
N LEU A 73 -21.72 -11.54 -3.70
CA LEU A 73 -20.67 -11.30 -4.67
C LEU A 73 -20.20 -12.63 -5.31
N THR A 74 -20.07 -13.68 -4.52
CA THR A 74 -19.79 -15.05 -4.99
C THR A 74 -20.89 -15.53 -5.95
N ALA A 75 -22.15 -15.37 -5.58
CA ALA A 75 -23.28 -15.76 -6.43
C ALA A 75 -23.31 -14.95 -7.74
N HIS A 76 -22.97 -13.65 -7.69
CA HIS A 76 -22.86 -12.80 -8.88
C HIS A 76 -21.72 -13.27 -9.81
N ALA A 77 -20.59 -13.63 -9.26
CA ALA A 77 -19.47 -14.16 -10.04
C ALA A 77 -19.78 -15.54 -10.67
N GLY A 78 -20.50 -16.39 -9.97
CA GLY A 78 -20.95 -17.70 -10.47
C GLY A 78 -19.86 -18.80 -10.51
N GLY A 79 -18.77 -18.65 -9.74
CA GLY A 79 -17.65 -19.60 -9.69
C GLY A 79 -17.04 -19.70 -8.30
N ALA A 80 -15.74 -19.45 -8.15
CA ALA A 80 -15.02 -19.54 -6.89
C ALA A 80 -15.64 -18.71 -5.76
N ARG A 81 -15.52 -19.22 -4.53
CA ARG A 81 -15.90 -18.50 -3.31
C ARG A 81 -15.04 -17.26 -3.13
N ILE A 82 -15.67 -16.11 -2.92
CA ILE A 82 -14.99 -14.84 -2.64
C ILE A 82 -15.06 -14.53 -1.16
N VAL A 83 -13.92 -14.21 -0.58
CA VAL A 83 -13.73 -13.87 0.84
C VAL A 83 -12.96 -12.55 0.94
N LEU A 84 -13.31 -11.72 1.90
CA LEU A 84 -12.78 -10.38 2.07
C LEU A 84 -11.90 -10.32 3.33
N LYS A 85 -10.62 -9.96 3.20
CA LYS A 85 -9.79 -9.54 4.33
C LYS A 85 -10.04 -8.06 4.56
N ARG A 86 -10.63 -7.72 5.72
CA ARG A 86 -11.32 -6.44 5.97
C ARG A 86 -10.39 -5.40 6.62
N GLU A 87 -9.37 -4.91 5.88
CA GLU A 87 -8.51 -3.81 6.35
C GLU A 87 -9.24 -2.45 6.41
N ASP A 88 -10.39 -2.33 5.78
CA ASP A 88 -11.31 -1.20 5.91
C ASP A 88 -11.91 -1.06 7.32
N LEU A 89 -11.86 -2.10 8.15
CA LEU A 89 -12.30 -2.10 9.53
C LEU A 89 -11.18 -1.79 10.54
N ALA A 90 -9.92 -1.73 10.11
CA ALA A 90 -8.84 -1.23 10.95
C ALA A 90 -9.09 0.25 11.33
N HIS A 91 -8.59 0.67 12.49
CA HIS A 91 -8.69 2.08 12.91
C HIS A 91 -8.18 3.01 11.79
N THR A 92 -8.81 4.16 11.62
CA THR A 92 -8.69 5.09 10.49
C THR A 92 -9.39 4.67 9.20
N GLY A 93 -9.79 3.39 9.07
CA GLY A 93 -10.54 2.88 7.93
C GLY A 93 -9.68 2.38 6.76
N ALA A 94 -8.41 2.04 7.00
CA ALA A 94 -7.51 1.46 6.00
C ALA A 94 -6.28 0.80 6.64
N HIS A 95 -5.59 -0.05 5.88
CA HIS A 95 -4.35 -0.75 6.27
C HIS A 95 -3.20 0.16 6.70
N LYS A 96 -3.21 1.44 6.33
CA LYS A 96 -2.09 2.36 6.54
C LYS A 96 -1.67 2.48 8.02
N ILE A 97 -2.63 2.35 8.93
CA ILE A 97 -2.39 2.47 10.38
C ILE A 97 -1.39 1.43 10.90
N ASN A 98 -1.35 0.22 10.32
CA ASN A 98 -0.42 -0.83 10.73
C ASN A 98 1.04 -0.35 10.62
N ASN A 99 1.38 0.22 9.47
CA ASN A 99 2.72 0.75 9.19
C ASN A 99 3.01 2.02 10.01
N THR A 100 2.06 2.96 10.10
CA THR A 100 2.30 4.23 10.80
C THR A 100 2.50 4.05 12.30
N MET A 101 1.78 3.12 12.93
CA MET A 101 2.01 2.78 14.35
C MET A 101 3.41 2.18 14.55
N GLY A 102 3.81 1.23 13.70
CA GLY A 102 5.14 0.63 13.79
C GLY A 102 6.28 1.64 13.57
N GLN A 103 6.16 2.50 12.55
CA GLN A 103 7.19 3.51 12.29
C GLN A 103 7.19 4.64 13.34
N ALA A 104 6.04 5.07 13.87
CA ALA A 104 5.98 6.06 14.92
C ALA A 104 6.61 5.53 16.22
N LEU A 105 6.31 4.29 16.60
CA LEU A 105 6.95 3.63 17.75
C LEU A 105 8.47 3.50 17.56
N LEU A 106 8.92 3.14 16.35
CA LEU A 106 10.34 3.10 16.01
C LEU A 106 10.99 4.48 16.14
N ALA A 107 10.35 5.53 15.61
CA ALA A 107 10.83 6.91 15.71
C ALA A 107 11.01 7.37 17.16
N MET A 108 10.07 7.01 18.05
CA MET A 108 10.20 7.28 19.49
C MET A 108 11.40 6.56 20.10
N ARG A 109 11.62 5.29 19.77
CA ARG A 109 12.81 4.53 20.23
C ARG A 109 14.13 5.12 19.71
N MET A 110 14.11 5.76 18.52
CA MET A 110 15.24 6.50 17.95
C MET A 110 15.41 7.91 18.57
N GLY A 111 14.50 8.36 19.43
CA GLY A 111 14.53 9.71 20.03
C GLY A 111 14.19 10.83 19.05
N LYS A 112 13.54 10.54 17.92
CA LYS A 112 13.10 11.55 16.96
C LYS A 112 11.95 12.38 17.56
N LYS A 113 11.97 13.69 17.30
CA LYS A 113 11.08 14.66 17.94
C LYS A 113 9.99 15.18 17.00
N ARG A 114 10.12 14.94 15.71
CA ARG A 114 9.21 15.40 14.66
C ARG A 114 8.96 14.30 13.65
N ILE A 115 7.72 14.22 13.19
CA ILE A 115 7.33 13.29 12.13
C ILE A 115 6.91 14.08 10.89
N ILE A 116 7.37 13.61 9.74
CA ILE A 116 6.84 14.05 8.44
C ILE A 116 6.31 12.85 7.65
N ALA A 117 5.37 13.11 6.74
CA ALA A 117 4.85 12.11 5.82
C ALA A 117 4.36 12.76 4.52
N GLU A 118 4.30 11.97 3.45
CA GLU A 118 3.59 12.29 2.22
C GLU A 118 2.19 11.65 2.23
N THR A 119 1.29 12.16 1.39
CA THR A 119 0.01 11.47 1.15
C THR A 119 -0.62 11.88 -0.19
N GLY A 120 -1.28 10.93 -0.87
CA GLY A 120 -2.13 11.16 -2.04
C GLY A 120 -3.61 11.10 -1.66
N ALA A 121 -4.20 9.91 -1.56
CA ALA A 121 -5.59 9.71 -1.12
C ALA A 121 -5.90 10.22 0.31
N GLY A 122 -4.91 10.70 1.04
CA GLY A 122 -5.06 11.19 2.40
C GLY A 122 -5.05 10.10 3.48
N GLN A 123 -5.21 8.83 3.15
CA GLN A 123 -5.29 7.76 4.15
C GLN A 123 -3.98 7.55 4.91
N HIS A 124 -2.84 7.68 4.24
CA HIS A 124 -1.55 7.63 4.92
C HIS A 124 -1.36 8.83 5.86
N GLY A 125 -1.70 10.03 5.37
CA GLY A 125 -1.66 11.24 6.20
C GLY A 125 -2.56 11.15 7.43
N VAL A 126 -3.80 10.66 7.27
CA VAL A 126 -4.70 10.44 8.40
C VAL A 126 -4.12 9.42 9.39
N ALA A 127 -3.57 8.31 8.91
CA ALA A 127 -2.97 7.30 9.77
C ALA A 127 -1.73 7.83 10.50
N THR A 128 -0.89 8.63 9.82
CA THR A 128 0.28 9.28 10.45
C THR A 128 -0.14 10.31 11.48
N ALA A 129 -1.11 11.18 11.16
CA ALA A 129 -1.65 12.15 12.12
C ALA A 129 -2.25 11.45 13.35
N THR A 130 -2.94 10.33 13.15
CA THR A 130 -3.49 9.50 14.23
C THR A 130 -2.41 8.95 15.14
N ALA A 131 -1.37 8.34 14.56
CA ALA A 131 -0.24 7.82 15.33
C ALA A 131 0.50 8.93 16.09
N CYS A 132 0.73 10.08 15.43
CA CYS A 132 1.39 11.23 16.07
C CYS A 132 0.55 11.81 17.20
N ALA A 133 -0.77 11.92 17.02
CA ALA A 133 -1.67 12.37 18.09
C ALA A 133 -1.65 11.42 19.29
N HIS A 134 -1.62 10.10 19.03
CA HIS A 134 -1.54 9.09 20.08
C HIS A 134 -0.24 9.18 20.89
N PHE A 135 0.90 9.40 20.23
CA PHE A 135 2.21 9.48 20.87
C PHE A 135 2.63 10.89 21.29
N GLY A 136 1.82 11.92 21.01
CA GLY A 136 2.16 13.32 21.33
C GLY A 136 3.31 13.88 20.48
N LEU A 137 3.48 13.42 19.24
CA LEU A 137 4.55 13.83 18.33
C LEU A 137 4.07 14.95 17.36
N PRO A 138 4.85 16.03 17.18
CA PRO A 138 4.61 16.99 16.10
C PRO A 138 4.61 16.33 14.73
N CYS A 139 3.61 16.69 13.90
CA CYS A 139 3.37 16.03 12.62
C CYS A 139 3.16 17.05 11.50
N GLU A 140 3.91 16.91 10.40
CA GLU A 140 3.71 17.66 9.16
C GLU A 140 3.48 16.69 7.99
N ILE A 141 2.47 16.97 7.18
CA ILE A 141 2.04 16.10 6.09
C ILE A 141 2.07 16.89 4.78
N TYR A 142 2.81 16.38 3.80
CA TYR A 142 2.89 16.93 2.45
C TYR A 142 1.82 16.30 1.57
N MET A 143 1.04 17.13 0.89
CA MET A 143 -0.04 16.68 0.03
C MET A 143 -0.16 17.59 -1.19
N GLY A 144 -0.31 17.01 -2.37
CA GLY A 144 -0.48 17.75 -3.60
C GLY A 144 -1.79 18.51 -3.64
N ALA A 145 -1.80 19.72 -4.22
CA ALA A 145 -2.98 20.58 -4.30
C ALA A 145 -4.18 19.90 -4.98
N GLU A 146 -3.94 19.09 -6.01
CA GLU A 146 -4.99 18.31 -6.67
C GLU A 146 -5.54 17.21 -5.76
N ASP A 147 -4.70 16.55 -4.98
CA ASP A 147 -5.13 15.55 -4.01
C ASP A 147 -5.89 16.18 -2.84
N ILE A 148 -5.48 17.37 -2.36
CA ILE A 148 -6.21 18.15 -1.36
C ILE A 148 -7.65 18.43 -1.82
N ARG A 149 -7.82 18.82 -3.09
CA ARG A 149 -9.13 19.06 -3.67
C ARG A 149 -9.99 17.79 -3.71
N ARG A 150 -9.41 16.66 -4.16
CA ARG A 150 -10.10 15.37 -4.28
C ARG A 150 -10.48 14.77 -2.93
N GLN A 151 -9.69 15.03 -1.88
CA GLN A 151 -9.73 14.34 -0.59
C GLN A 151 -9.87 15.29 0.61
N SER A 152 -10.68 16.35 0.47
CA SER A 152 -10.86 17.40 1.47
C SER A 152 -11.28 16.88 2.86
N LEU A 153 -12.08 15.80 2.90
CA LEU A 153 -12.47 15.15 4.16
C LEU A 153 -11.26 14.62 4.94
N ASN A 154 -10.31 13.99 4.26
CA ASN A 154 -9.10 13.50 4.91
C ASN A 154 -8.18 14.65 5.34
N VAL A 155 -8.13 15.74 4.58
CA VAL A 155 -7.39 16.96 4.97
C VAL A 155 -7.96 17.54 6.28
N PHE A 156 -9.28 17.62 6.39
CA PHE A 156 -9.93 18.05 7.63
C PHE A 156 -9.59 17.13 8.81
N ARG A 157 -9.64 15.80 8.61
CA ARG A 157 -9.29 14.83 9.65
C ARG A 157 -7.84 14.99 10.13
N MET A 158 -6.88 15.16 9.23
CA MET A 158 -5.47 15.38 9.58
C MET A 158 -5.30 16.64 10.45
N ARG A 159 -5.92 17.75 10.04
CA ARG A 159 -5.88 19.02 10.80
C ARG A 159 -6.57 18.90 12.17
N LEU A 160 -7.69 18.19 12.24
CA LEU A 160 -8.41 17.94 13.49
C LEU A 160 -7.56 17.19 14.53
N MET A 161 -6.67 16.29 14.07
CA MET A 161 -5.70 15.56 14.89
C MET A 161 -4.40 16.34 15.17
N GLY A 162 -4.35 17.61 14.81
CA GLY A 162 -3.23 18.50 15.10
C GLY A 162 -2.09 18.47 14.09
N ALA A 163 -2.21 17.71 12.99
CA ALA A 163 -1.19 17.71 11.95
C ALA A 163 -1.25 18.98 11.10
N LYS A 164 -0.09 19.54 10.76
CA LYS A 164 0.05 20.58 9.75
C LYS A 164 0.07 19.94 8.37
N VAL A 165 -0.84 20.36 7.49
CA VAL A 165 -0.90 19.91 6.10
C VAL A 165 -0.27 20.96 5.21
N ASN A 166 0.86 20.62 4.60
CA ASN A 166 1.62 21.45 3.68
C ASN A 166 1.18 21.15 2.24
N GLU A 167 0.60 22.15 1.59
CA GLU A 167 0.14 22.05 0.20
C GLU A 167 1.32 22.12 -0.77
N VAL A 168 1.39 21.14 -1.69
CA VAL A 168 2.41 21.09 -2.75
C VAL A 168 1.78 21.49 -4.08
N THR A 169 2.24 22.62 -4.63
CA THR A 169 1.70 23.25 -5.85
C THR A 169 2.58 23.04 -7.08
N THR A 170 3.73 22.37 -6.93
CA THR A 170 4.69 22.11 -8.02
C THR A 170 4.35 20.80 -8.75
N GLY A 171 4.84 20.66 -9.98
CA GLY A 171 4.69 19.44 -10.79
C GLY A 171 3.24 19.09 -11.09
N SER A 172 2.91 17.82 -11.02
CA SER A 172 1.54 17.29 -11.20
C SER A 172 0.60 17.63 -10.02
N ARG A 173 1.14 18.15 -8.93
CA ARG A 173 0.40 18.48 -7.70
C ARG A 173 -0.31 17.26 -7.08
N THR A 174 0.32 16.09 -7.20
CA THR A 174 -0.17 14.79 -6.70
C THR A 174 0.86 14.13 -5.79
N LEU A 175 0.63 12.88 -5.40
CA LEU A 175 1.47 12.09 -4.50
C LEU A 175 2.96 12.11 -4.86
N LYS A 176 3.32 12.06 -6.16
CA LYS A 176 4.74 12.09 -6.58
C LYS A 176 5.45 13.35 -6.07
N ASP A 177 4.84 14.50 -6.24
CA ASP A 177 5.45 15.78 -5.84
C ASP A 177 5.39 15.99 -4.33
N ALA A 178 4.36 15.49 -3.66
CA ALA A 178 4.29 15.43 -2.20
C ALA A 178 5.46 14.62 -1.62
N THR A 179 5.79 13.47 -2.23
CA THR A 179 6.95 12.65 -1.85
C THR A 179 8.26 13.41 -2.04
N ASN A 180 8.42 14.14 -3.16
CA ASN A 180 9.61 14.95 -3.41
C ASN A 180 9.80 16.02 -2.33
N GLU A 181 8.74 16.73 -1.92
CA GLU A 181 8.83 17.76 -0.89
C GLU A 181 9.12 17.17 0.50
N ALA A 182 8.47 16.06 0.86
CA ALA A 182 8.76 15.36 2.11
C ALA A 182 10.23 14.90 2.18
N MET A 183 10.77 14.37 1.08
CA MET A 183 12.19 13.99 1.00
C MET A 183 13.13 15.19 1.12
N ARG A 184 12.79 16.35 0.54
CA ARG A 184 13.59 17.58 0.69
C ARG A 184 13.63 18.06 2.13
N ASP A 185 12.48 18.10 2.81
CA ASP A 185 12.43 18.45 4.23
C ASP A 185 13.27 17.47 5.06
N TRP A 186 13.08 16.17 4.82
CA TRP A 186 13.81 15.14 5.55
C TRP A 186 15.34 15.29 5.41
N MET A 187 15.83 15.55 4.19
CA MET A 187 17.27 15.78 3.97
C MET A 187 17.84 16.91 4.83
N GLY A 188 17.04 17.96 5.08
CA GLY A 188 17.46 19.09 5.91
C GLY A 188 17.28 18.89 7.42
N SER A 189 16.57 17.84 7.85
CA SER A 189 16.11 17.67 9.23
C SER A 189 16.30 16.28 9.84
N VAL A 190 17.07 15.40 9.21
CA VAL A 190 17.23 13.97 9.57
C VAL A 190 17.61 13.74 11.04
N GLY A 191 18.32 14.67 11.67
CA GLY A 191 18.76 14.53 13.08
C GLY A 191 17.59 14.41 14.05
N GLU A 192 16.55 15.21 13.88
CA GLU A 192 15.40 15.28 14.79
C GLU A 192 14.10 14.72 14.17
N THR A 193 14.07 14.55 12.85
CA THR A 193 12.87 14.19 12.09
C THR A 193 12.94 12.75 11.59
N HIS A 194 11.85 11.99 11.80
CA HIS A 194 11.63 10.73 11.10
C HIS A 194 10.58 10.92 10.00
N TYR A 195 10.91 10.41 8.81
CA TYR A 195 9.98 10.36 7.69
C TYR A 195 9.22 9.04 7.75
N ILE A 196 7.92 9.08 8.07
CA ILE A 196 7.04 7.91 7.98
C ILE A 196 6.60 7.75 6.53
N LEU A 197 7.31 6.91 5.78
CA LEU A 197 7.00 6.63 4.39
C LEU A 197 5.80 5.68 4.29
N GLY A 198 4.82 6.05 3.44
CA GLY A 198 3.50 5.42 3.42
C GLY A 198 3.35 4.17 2.57
N SER A 199 4.38 3.80 1.80
CA SER A 199 4.32 2.63 0.93
C SER A 199 5.66 1.87 0.90
N VAL A 200 5.69 0.71 0.21
CA VAL A 200 6.90 -0.11 0.03
C VAL A 200 7.82 0.45 -1.07
N VAL A 201 7.90 1.78 -1.14
CA VAL A 201 8.75 2.55 -2.07
C VAL A 201 9.86 3.26 -1.29
N GLY A 202 10.70 4.00 -1.99
CA GLY A 202 11.78 4.75 -1.34
C GLY A 202 13.07 3.95 -1.21
N PRO A 203 14.15 4.58 -0.71
CA PRO A 203 15.42 3.92 -0.53
C PRO A 203 15.36 2.87 0.58
N HIS A 204 16.19 1.83 0.47
CA HIS A 204 16.37 0.90 1.59
C HIS A 204 16.79 1.67 2.86
N PRO A 205 16.19 1.40 4.05
CA PRO A 205 15.39 0.22 4.43
C PRO A 205 13.87 0.38 4.33
N PHE A 206 13.31 1.50 3.83
CA PHE A 206 11.87 1.76 3.85
C PHE A 206 11.01 0.64 3.23
N PRO A 207 11.32 0.09 2.04
CA PRO A 207 10.49 -0.98 1.48
C PRO A 207 10.36 -2.20 2.39
N MET A 208 11.46 -2.58 3.06
CA MET A 208 11.49 -3.68 4.02
C MET A 208 10.65 -3.36 5.27
N ILE A 209 10.88 -2.20 5.89
CA ILE A 209 10.19 -1.77 7.11
C ILE A 209 8.67 -1.73 6.89
N VAL A 210 8.23 -1.09 5.80
CA VAL A 210 6.80 -0.96 5.48
C VAL A 210 6.16 -2.31 5.21
N ARG A 211 6.82 -3.18 4.41
CA ARG A 211 6.33 -4.55 4.18
C ARG A 211 6.15 -5.31 5.49
N ASP A 212 7.14 -5.27 6.36
CA ASP A 212 7.15 -6.07 7.58
C ASP A 212 6.06 -5.64 8.55
N PHE A 213 5.84 -4.33 8.74
CA PHE A 213 4.73 -3.83 9.54
C PHE A 213 3.37 -4.14 8.90
N GLN A 214 3.27 -4.11 7.58
CA GLN A 214 2.04 -4.49 6.88
C GLN A 214 1.81 -6.02 6.82
N SER A 215 2.84 -6.84 7.04
CA SER A 215 2.73 -8.30 6.94
C SER A 215 1.80 -8.94 7.98
N VAL A 216 1.40 -8.20 9.00
CA VAL A 216 0.32 -8.61 9.92
C VAL A 216 -0.95 -9.00 9.17
N ILE A 217 -1.28 -8.32 8.06
CA ILE A 217 -2.43 -8.62 7.21
C ILE A 217 -2.39 -10.06 6.70
N GLY A 218 -1.29 -10.45 6.07
CA GLY A 218 -1.13 -11.78 5.49
C GLY A 218 -0.95 -12.87 6.54
N ARG A 219 -0.25 -12.59 7.66
CA ARG A 219 -0.14 -13.55 8.77
C ARG A 219 -1.51 -13.91 9.35
N GLU A 220 -2.35 -12.92 9.62
CA GLU A 220 -3.72 -13.14 10.09
C GLU A 220 -4.56 -13.87 9.05
N CYS A 221 -4.49 -13.43 7.78
CA CYS A 221 -5.24 -14.06 6.69
C CYS A 221 -4.92 -15.55 6.57
N ARG A 222 -3.64 -15.95 6.66
CA ARG A 222 -3.23 -17.36 6.67
C ARG A 222 -3.85 -18.14 7.82
N ALA A 223 -3.71 -17.62 9.04
CA ALA A 223 -4.26 -18.26 10.24
C ALA A 223 -5.78 -18.42 10.14
N GLN A 224 -6.48 -17.37 9.76
CA GLN A 224 -7.93 -17.35 9.59
C GLN A 224 -8.42 -18.29 8.49
N CYS A 225 -7.68 -18.42 7.37
CA CYS A 225 -8.02 -19.39 6.32
C CYS A 225 -7.86 -20.84 6.80
N ILE A 226 -6.77 -21.15 7.51
CA ILE A 226 -6.53 -22.48 8.06
C ILE A 226 -7.59 -22.82 9.11
N GLU A 227 -7.89 -21.89 10.03
CA GLU A 227 -8.91 -22.08 11.06
C GLU A 227 -10.31 -22.31 10.45
N ARG A 228 -10.67 -21.53 9.45
CA ARG A 228 -12.04 -21.50 8.91
C ARG A 228 -12.28 -22.55 7.83
N TYR A 229 -11.27 -22.84 6.99
CA TYR A 229 -11.40 -23.71 5.81
C TYR A 229 -10.51 -24.96 5.86
N GLY A 230 -9.67 -25.11 6.87
CA GLY A 230 -8.70 -26.21 6.96
C GLY A 230 -7.55 -26.14 5.95
N ARG A 231 -7.46 -25.03 5.16
CA ARG A 231 -6.46 -24.87 4.09
C ARG A 231 -6.19 -23.41 3.75
N LEU A 232 -5.12 -23.16 3.01
CA LEU A 232 -4.84 -21.87 2.41
C LEU A 232 -5.79 -21.56 1.24
N PRO A 233 -5.97 -20.25 0.88
CA PRO A 233 -6.75 -19.88 -0.29
C PRO A 233 -6.05 -20.31 -1.59
N ASP A 234 -6.82 -20.47 -2.67
CA ASP A 234 -6.26 -20.73 -3.99
C ASP A 234 -5.67 -19.47 -4.62
N VAL A 235 -6.27 -18.31 -4.33
CA VAL A 235 -5.83 -17.01 -4.86
C VAL A 235 -5.93 -15.93 -3.79
N VAL A 236 -4.94 -15.03 -3.75
CA VAL A 236 -4.99 -13.76 -3.00
C VAL A 236 -4.89 -12.61 -3.98
N VAL A 237 -5.83 -11.67 -3.91
CA VAL A 237 -5.91 -10.50 -4.81
C VAL A 237 -5.79 -9.22 -4.00
N ALA A 238 -4.97 -8.27 -4.46
CA ALA A 238 -4.83 -6.95 -3.85
C ALA A 238 -4.55 -5.88 -4.91
N CYS A 239 -5.04 -4.66 -4.69
CA CYS A 239 -4.71 -3.52 -5.54
C CYS A 239 -3.27 -3.06 -5.31
N VAL A 240 -2.63 -2.48 -6.35
CA VAL A 240 -1.24 -2.06 -6.34
C VAL A 240 -1.11 -0.64 -6.89
N GLY A 241 -0.78 0.31 -6.00
CA GLY A 241 -0.21 1.60 -6.36
C GLY A 241 1.28 1.54 -6.02
N GLY A 242 1.76 2.22 -4.96
CA GLY A 242 3.09 1.94 -4.40
C GLY A 242 3.21 0.52 -3.84
N GLY A 243 2.11 -0.15 -3.49
CA GLY A 243 2.02 -1.58 -3.25
C GLY A 243 2.01 -2.04 -1.78
N SER A 244 1.84 -1.14 -0.79
CA SER A 244 1.98 -1.52 0.63
C SER A 244 0.95 -2.53 1.13
N ASN A 245 -0.33 -2.40 0.74
CA ASN A 245 -1.36 -3.36 1.11
C ASN A 245 -1.10 -4.73 0.49
N ALA A 246 -0.71 -4.74 -0.78
CA ALA A 246 -0.40 -5.96 -1.51
C ALA A 246 0.85 -6.65 -0.95
N ALA A 247 1.93 -5.90 -0.67
CA ALA A 247 3.11 -6.46 -0.01
C ALA A 247 2.77 -7.05 1.35
N GLY A 248 1.93 -6.36 2.14
CA GLY A 248 1.52 -6.82 3.46
C GLY A 248 0.75 -8.14 3.45
N ILE A 249 -0.15 -8.32 2.49
CA ILE A 249 -0.89 -9.58 2.40
C ILE A 249 -0.11 -10.65 1.64
N PHE A 250 0.69 -10.32 0.62
CA PHE A 250 1.41 -11.29 -0.21
C PHE A 250 2.65 -11.89 0.47
N ALA A 251 3.44 -11.07 1.17
CA ALA A 251 4.73 -11.50 1.73
C ALA A 251 4.63 -12.79 2.56
N PRO A 252 3.65 -12.97 3.46
CA PRO A 252 3.48 -14.23 4.19
C PRO A 252 3.07 -15.44 3.33
N PHE A 253 2.61 -15.23 2.08
CA PHE A 253 2.24 -16.30 1.15
C PHE A 253 3.30 -16.55 0.06
N VAL A 254 4.39 -15.78 0.01
CA VAL A 254 5.39 -15.91 -1.07
C VAL A 254 5.98 -17.31 -1.15
N ALA A 255 6.20 -17.98 -0.01
CA ALA A 255 6.73 -19.33 0.05
C ALA A 255 5.69 -20.42 -0.35
N ASP A 256 4.39 -20.09 -0.37
CA ASP A 256 3.33 -21.03 -0.68
C ASP A 256 3.06 -21.07 -2.18
N SER A 257 3.80 -21.88 -2.91
CA SER A 257 3.68 -21.98 -4.40
C SER A 257 2.28 -22.43 -4.87
N GLY A 258 1.50 -23.08 -4.02
CA GLY A 258 0.11 -23.46 -4.28
C GLY A 258 -0.90 -22.31 -4.21
N VAL A 259 -0.50 -21.15 -3.66
CA VAL A 259 -1.34 -19.95 -3.57
C VAL A 259 -0.96 -18.98 -4.70
N LYS A 260 -1.88 -18.70 -5.61
CA LYS A 260 -1.69 -17.71 -6.66
C LYS A 260 -1.81 -16.29 -6.07
N LEU A 261 -0.88 -15.40 -6.38
CA LEU A 261 -0.90 -14.01 -5.96
C LEU A 261 -1.18 -13.10 -7.17
N VAL A 262 -2.16 -12.21 -7.05
CA VAL A 262 -2.59 -11.34 -8.15
C VAL A 262 -2.61 -9.88 -7.67
N GLY A 263 -1.73 -9.05 -8.23
CA GLY A 263 -1.70 -7.62 -8.03
C GLY A 263 -2.50 -6.89 -9.12
N VAL A 264 -3.31 -5.91 -8.75
CA VAL A 264 -4.17 -5.19 -9.68
C VAL A 264 -3.81 -3.71 -9.69
N GLU A 265 -3.29 -3.25 -10.81
CA GLU A 265 -2.88 -1.86 -11.03
C GLU A 265 -4.03 -1.03 -11.63
N ALA A 266 -3.88 0.31 -11.62
CA ALA A 266 -4.83 1.21 -12.26
C ALA A 266 -4.59 1.29 -13.78
N GLY A 267 -5.48 0.67 -14.54
CA GLY A 267 -5.53 0.75 -16.01
C GLY A 267 -6.07 2.08 -16.53
N GLY A 268 -6.64 2.92 -15.66
CA GLY A 268 -7.08 4.27 -15.95
C GLY A 268 -8.08 4.32 -17.11
N ARG A 269 -7.82 5.21 -18.07
CA ARG A 269 -8.66 5.41 -19.28
C ARG A 269 -8.24 4.51 -20.44
N GLY A 270 -7.12 3.80 -20.34
CA GLY A 270 -6.59 2.94 -21.40
C GLY A 270 -5.07 2.81 -21.36
N PRO A 271 -4.48 2.00 -22.27
CA PRO A 271 -3.07 1.62 -22.20
C PRO A 271 -2.09 2.71 -22.69
N GLU A 272 -2.56 3.82 -23.24
CA GLU A 272 -1.71 4.89 -23.76
C GLU A 272 -1.02 5.64 -22.60
N ALA A 273 0.23 6.08 -22.83
CA ALA A 273 0.99 6.85 -21.86
C ALA A 273 0.18 8.09 -21.36
N GLY A 274 0.20 8.33 -20.05
CA GLY A 274 -0.57 9.40 -19.41
C GLY A 274 -2.01 9.04 -19.07
N ASN A 275 -2.51 7.89 -19.52
CA ASN A 275 -3.89 7.45 -19.26
C ASN A 275 -4.03 6.38 -18.18
N HIS A 276 -2.94 5.84 -17.66
CA HIS A 276 -2.93 4.81 -16.63
C HIS A 276 -1.83 5.04 -15.58
N ALA A 277 -1.87 4.30 -14.50
CA ALA A 277 -0.83 4.24 -13.46
C ALA A 277 -0.45 2.77 -13.16
N ALA A 278 -0.02 2.06 -14.20
CA ALA A 278 0.27 0.63 -14.17
C ALA A 278 1.76 0.35 -14.53
N PRO A 279 2.73 0.71 -13.63
CA PRO A 279 4.15 0.56 -13.91
C PRO A 279 4.60 -0.89 -14.09
N LEU A 280 3.99 -1.86 -13.43
CA LEU A 280 4.32 -3.27 -13.60
C LEU A 280 3.81 -3.82 -14.94
N SER A 281 2.72 -3.30 -15.48
CA SER A 281 2.18 -3.71 -16.77
C SER A 281 2.88 -3.04 -17.96
N HIS A 282 3.23 -1.74 -17.84
CA HIS A 282 3.68 -0.92 -18.97
C HIS A 282 5.01 -0.18 -18.74
N GLY A 283 5.53 -0.15 -17.50
CA GLY A 283 6.76 0.57 -17.17
C GLY A 283 8.03 -0.19 -17.52
N THR A 284 9.15 0.49 -17.31
CA THR A 284 10.51 -0.04 -17.47
C THR A 284 11.31 0.15 -16.18
N PRO A 285 12.39 -0.61 -15.93
CA PRO A 285 13.27 -0.40 -14.79
C PRO A 285 13.85 1.02 -14.79
N GLY A 286 13.69 1.74 -13.68
CA GLY A 286 14.18 3.10 -13.49
C GLY A 286 14.31 3.45 -12.03
N VAL A 287 14.95 4.57 -11.73
CA VAL A 287 15.11 5.07 -10.35
C VAL A 287 14.07 6.14 -10.07
N LEU A 288 13.28 5.92 -9.03
CA LEU A 288 12.31 6.88 -8.54
C LEU A 288 12.33 6.90 -7.01
N HIS A 289 12.32 8.10 -6.40
CA HIS A 289 12.31 8.31 -4.95
C HIS A 289 13.37 7.47 -4.20
N GLY A 290 14.57 7.33 -4.79
CA GLY A 290 15.71 6.69 -4.15
C GLY A 290 15.81 5.17 -4.27
N SER A 291 15.03 4.54 -5.13
CA SER A 291 14.99 3.08 -5.32
C SER A 291 14.90 2.72 -6.82
N LEU A 292 15.55 1.64 -7.22
CA LEU A 292 15.35 1.03 -8.55
C LEU A 292 14.10 0.15 -8.53
N SER A 293 13.15 0.43 -9.41
CA SER A 293 11.89 -0.32 -9.55
C SER A 293 11.35 -0.22 -10.97
N TYR A 294 10.18 -0.79 -11.27
CA TYR A 294 9.46 -0.45 -12.49
C TYR A 294 8.85 0.94 -12.36
N VAL A 295 9.04 1.78 -13.39
CA VAL A 295 8.59 3.18 -13.44
C VAL A 295 7.97 3.47 -14.79
N LEU A 296 6.88 4.23 -14.81
CA LEU A 296 6.35 4.85 -16.02
C LEU A 296 7.21 6.07 -16.33
N GLN A 297 8.02 5.97 -17.38
CA GLN A 297 9.02 6.97 -17.77
C GLN A 297 9.20 7.01 -19.28
N ASP A 298 9.65 8.17 -19.78
CA ASP A 298 10.04 8.35 -21.15
C ASP A 298 11.42 7.73 -21.47
N PRO A 299 11.87 7.70 -22.73
CA PRO A 299 13.20 7.19 -23.10
C PRO A 299 14.37 7.94 -22.44
N SER A 300 14.15 9.16 -21.94
CA SER A 300 15.16 9.96 -21.24
C SER A 300 15.19 9.68 -19.73
N GLY A 301 14.31 8.81 -19.23
CA GLY A 301 14.19 8.46 -17.81
C GLY A 301 13.37 9.45 -16.99
N GLN A 302 12.67 10.41 -17.64
CA GLN A 302 11.75 11.28 -16.93
C GLN A 302 10.43 10.56 -16.65
N THR A 303 9.88 10.73 -15.45
CA THR A 303 8.59 10.13 -15.11
C THR A 303 7.49 10.66 -16.02
N ALA A 304 6.72 9.75 -16.61
CA ALA A 304 5.54 10.10 -17.38
C ALA A 304 4.42 10.63 -16.50
N ASP A 305 3.51 11.39 -17.08
CA ASP A 305 2.23 11.67 -16.46
C ASP A 305 1.44 10.37 -16.30
N VAL A 306 0.64 10.30 -15.25
CA VAL A 306 -0.18 9.14 -14.92
C VAL A 306 -1.62 9.55 -14.67
N HIS A 307 -2.52 8.57 -14.71
CA HIS A 307 -3.92 8.79 -14.39
C HIS A 307 -4.54 7.57 -13.70
N SER A 308 -5.33 7.86 -12.68
CA SER A 308 -6.24 6.91 -12.03
C SER A 308 -7.43 7.67 -11.44
N CYS A 309 -8.65 7.09 -11.52
CA CYS A 309 -9.79 7.59 -10.76
C CYS A 309 -9.58 7.50 -9.24
N SER A 310 -8.64 6.65 -8.82
CA SER A 310 -8.25 6.46 -7.43
C SER A 310 -6.95 7.23 -7.11
N ALA A 311 -7.03 8.23 -6.24
CA ALA A 311 -5.86 9.02 -5.84
C ALA A 311 -4.76 8.18 -5.18
N GLY A 312 -5.09 7.06 -4.54
CA GLY A 312 -4.11 6.17 -3.90
C GLY A 312 -3.35 5.26 -4.87
N LEU A 313 -3.81 5.14 -6.13
CA LEU A 313 -3.12 4.40 -7.19
C LEU A 313 -2.48 5.34 -8.23
N ASP A 314 -2.67 6.65 -8.12
CA ASP A 314 -2.18 7.67 -9.04
C ASP A 314 -0.68 7.94 -8.80
N TYR A 315 0.18 6.98 -9.19
CA TYR A 315 1.61 7.00 -8.92
C TYR A 315 2.39 6.29 -10.03
N PRO A 316 3.49 6.89 -10.56
CA PRO A 316 4.20 6.34 -11.71
C PRO A 316 5.18 5.20 -11.39
N GLY A 317 5.33 4.81 -10.14
CA GLY A 317 6.27 3.79 -9.70
C GLY A 317 5.62 2.73 -8.83
N VAL A 318 6.42 1.78 -8.36
CA VAL A 318 5.98 0.68 -7.49
C VAL A 318 7.12 0.23 -6.59
N GLY A 319 6.80 -0.51 -5.54
CA GLY A 319 7.81 -1.09 -4.65
C GLY A 319 8.79 -2.04 -5.37
N PRO A 320 10.09 -2.02 -4.99
CA PRO A 320 11.10 -2.85 -5.62
C PRO A 320 10.86 -4.35 -5.41
N GLU A 321 10.25 -4.75 -4.31
CA GLU A 321 9.90 -6.16 -4.08
C GLU A 321 8.80 -6.63 -5.03
N HIS A 322 7.81 -5.79 -5.34
CA HIS A 322 6.82 -6.07 -6.40
C HIS A 322 7.48 -6.23 -7.76
N SER A 323 8.46 -5.38 -8.07
CA SER A 323 9.25 -5.47 -9.30
C SER A 323 9.99 -6.82 -9.38
N HIS A 324 10.56 -7.26 -8.28
CA HIS A 324 11.20 -8.57 -8.17
C HIS A 324 10.20 -9.72 -8.31
N TRP A 325 9.04 -9.65 -7.66
CA TRP A 325 8.01 -10.67 -7.76
C TRP A 325 7.43 -10.81 -9.17
N LYS A 326 7.36 -9.70 -9.91
CA LYS A 326 7.00 -9.72 -11.33
C LYS A 326 8.05 -10.47 -12.14
N ASP A 327 9.34 -10.08 -12.03
CA ASP A 327 10.42 -10.67 -12.82
C ASP A 327 10.62 -12.16 -12.52
N SER A 328 10.41 -12.58 -11.26
CA SER A 328 10.46 -13.98 -10.85
C SER A 328 9.20 -14.78 -11.19
N GLY A 329 8.14 -14.13 -11.68
CA GLY A 329 6.85 -14.78 -11.96
C GLY A 329 6.08 -15.21 -10.69
N ARG A 330 6.48 -14.74 -9.48
CA ARG A 330 5.80 -15.12 -8.24
C ARG A 330 4.43 -14.47 -8.09
N VAL A 331 4.28 -13.23 -8.52
CA VAL A 331 3.03 -12.49 -8.51
C VAL A 331 2.65 -12.15 -9.95
N HIS A 332 1.41 -12.42 -10.29
CA HIS A 332 0.83 -12.00 -11.57
C HIS A 332 0.19 -10.63 -11.42
N TYR A 333 0.55 -9.71 -12.31
CA TYR A 333 0.00 -8.35 -12.30
C TYR A 333 -0.91 -8.13 -13.50
N VAL A 334 -2.06 -7.53 -13.23
CA VAL A 334 -3.06 -7.13 -14.22
C VAL A 334 -3.47 -5.68 -13.93
N ALA A 335 -4.18 -5.06 -14.87
CA ALA A 335 -4.72 -3.72 -14.69
C ALA A 335 -6.24 -3.74 -14.83
N ALA A 336 -6.92 -2.87 -14.07
CA ALA A 336 -8.35 -2.60 -14.21
C ALA A 336 -8.55 -1.12 -14.56
N THR A 337 -9.45 -0.84 -15.51
CA THR A 337 -9.77 0.52 -15.96
C THR A 337 -10.63 1.27 -14.92
N ASP A 338 -10.71 2.60 -15.07
CA ASP A 338 -11.56 3.44 -14.22
C ASP A 338 -13.04 2.99 -14.26
N THR A 339 -13.54 2.62 -15.44
CA THR A 339 -14.92 2.13 -15.61
C THR A 339 -15.14 0.81 -14.88
N GLU A 340 -14.21 -0.11 -14.98
CA GLU A 340 -14.25 -1.41 -14.29
C GLU A 340 -14.17 -1.23 -12.77
N ALA A 341 -13.31 -0.33 -12.30
CA ALA A 341 -13.20 0.01 -10.88
C ALA A 341 -14.48 0.64 -10.32
N LEU A 342 -15.09 1.60 -11.05
CA LEU A 342 -16.34 2.24 -10.64
C LEU A 342 -17.51 1.24 -10.62
N ASN A 343 -17.57 0.32 -11.59
CA ASN A 343 -18.59 -0.74 -11.60
C ASN A 343 -18.40 -1.71 -10.43
N ALA A 344 -17.16 -2.06 -10.10
CA ALA A 344 -16.84 -2.93 -8.96
C ALA A 344 -17.11 -2.25 -7.61
N PHE A 345 -16.91 -0.93 -7.52
CA PHE A 345 -17.30 -0.12 -6.36
C PHE A 345 -18.80 -0.28 -6.06
N ASP A 346 -19.65 -0.11 -7.08
CA ASP A 346 -21.09 -0.31 -6.95
C ASP A 346 -21.46 -1.76 -6.64
N LEU A 347 -20.79 -2.68 -7.32
CA LEU A 347 -21.10 -4.10 -7.18
C LEU A 347 -20.91 -4.54 -5.74
N LEU A 348 -19.76 -4.25 -5.11
CA LEU A 348 -19.50 -4.63 -3.72
C LEU A 348 -20.47 -3.93 -2.76
N ALA A 349 -20.75 -2.64 -3.00
CA ALA A 349 -21.70 -1.90 -2.19
C ALA A 349 -23.13 -2.49 -2.25
N ARG A 350 -23.60 -2.87 -3.44
CA ARG A 350 -24.97 -3.43 -3.64
C ARG A 350 -25.10 -4.88 -3.23
N THR A 351 -24.02 -5.66 -3.35
CA THR A 351 -24.06 -7.07 -3.00
C THR A 351 -23.82 -7.31 -1.51
N GLU A 352 -22.83 -6.68 -0.92
CA GLU A 352 -22.40 -6.96 0.46
C GLU A 352 -22.65 -5.82 1.44
N GLY A 353 -23.15 -4.65 0.98
CA GLY A 353 -23.31 -3.49 1.85
C GLY A 353 -21.98 -2.87 2.30
N ILE A 354 -20.90 -3.13 1.54
CA ILE A 354 -19.55 -2.65 1.83
C ILE A 354 -19.16 -1.64 0.76
N ILE A 355 -18.93 -0.38 1.15
CA ILE A 355 -18.42 0.66 0.26
C ILE A 355 -16.89 0.59 0.29
N PRO A 356 -16.24 -0.02 -0.72
CA PRO A 356 -14.78 -0.14 -0.75
C PRO A 356 -14.13 1.17 -1.13
N ALA A 357 -12.88 1.38 -0.74
CA ALA A 357 -12.06 2.42 -1.37
C ALA A 357 -11.94 2.18 -2.89
N LEU A 358 -11.85 3.25 -3.69
CA LEU A 358 -11.65 3.13 -5.15
C LEU A 358 -10.41 2.30 -5.50
N GLU A 359 -9.38 2.36 -4.66
CA GLU A 359 -8.21 1.49 -4.76
C GLU A 359 -8.62 0.01 -4.74
N THR A 360 -9.37 -0.39 -3.73
CA THR A 360 -9.85 -1.77 -3.55
C THR A 360 -10.74 -2.23 -4.69
N SER A 361 -11.51 -1.33 -5.29
CA SER A 361 -12.45 -1.65 -6.38
C SER A 361 -11.77 -2.28 -7.59
N HIS A 362 -10.51 -1.90 -7.88
CA HIS A 362 -9.70 -2.55 -8.92
C HIS A 362 -9.48 -4.05 -8.61
N ALA A 363 -9.15 -4.36 -7.34
CA ALA A 363 -8.98 -5.75 -6.91
C ALA A 363 -10.31 -6.53 -6.91
N VAL A 364 -11.42 -5.90 -6.57
CA VAL A 364 -12.76 -6.52 -6.63
C VAL A 364 -13.12 -6.90 -8.06
N HIS A 365 -12.91 -6.00 -9.04
CA HIS A 365 -13.13 -6.32 -10.45
C HIS A 365 -12.35 -7.56 -10.88
N ALA A 366 -11.04 -7.56 -10.70
CA ALA A 366 -10.19 -8.66 -11.12
C ALA A 366 -10.53 -9.99 -10.40
N ALA A 367 -10.90 -9.93 -9.12
CA ALA A 367 -11.30 -11.12 -8.37
C ALA A 367 -12.62 -11.72 -8.87
N VAL A 368 -13.59 -10.90 -9.26
CA VAL A 368 -14.87 -11.36 -9.86
C VAL A 368 -14.61 -12.03 -11.20
N GLU A 369 -13.78 -11.43 -12.06
CA GLU A 369 -13.44 -12.04 -13.35
C GLU A 369 -12.70 -13.38 -13.19
N LEU A 370 -11.76 -13.46 -12.23
CA LEU A 370 -11.08 -14.71 -11.90
C LEU A 370 -12.05 -15.76 -11.36
N ALA A 371 -12.97 -15.38 -10.48
CA ALA A 371 -13.91 -16.31 -9.86
C ALA A 371 -14.78 -17.02 -10.90
N ARG A 372 -15.21 -16.33 -11.95
CA ARG A 372 -16.01 -16.90 -13.06
C ARG A 372 -15.33 -18.08 -13.75
N THR A 373 -14.02 -18.11 -13.76
CA THR A 373 -13.22 -19.13 -14.46
C THR A 373 -12.77 -20.26 -13.55
N MET A 374 -13.05 -20.18 -12.25
CA MET A 374 -12.59 -21.13 -11.25
C MET A 374 -13.73 -21.99 -10.74
N ARG A 375 -13.40 -23.18 -10.24
CA ARG A 375 -14.38 -24.11 -9.64
C ARG A 375 -14.98 -23.53 -8.35
N PRO A 376 -16.23 -23.86 -7.98
CA PRO A 376 -16.91 -23.31 -6.80
C PRO A 376 -16.23 -23.58 -5.46
N GLU A 377 -15.44 -24.66 -5.36
CA GLU A 377 -14.71 -25.03 -4.14
C GLU A 377 -13.43 -24.20 -3.94
N ALA A 378 -12.97 -23.49 -4.99
CA ALA A 378 -11.81 -22.62 -4.89
C ALA A 378 -12.12 -21.38 -4.03
N ILE A 379 -11.10 -20.87 -3.35
CA ILE A 379 -11.21 -19.72 -2.44
C ILE A 379 -10.35 -18.58 -2.99
N ILE A 380 -10.96 -17.44 -3.23
CA ILE A 380 -10.29 -16.19 -3.56
C ILE A 380 -10.40 -15.25 -2.36
N VAL A 381 -9.29 -14.77 -1.85
CA VAL A 381 -9.26 -13.72 -0.84
C VAL A 381 -8.96 -12.38 -1.51
N ILE A 382 -9.82 -11.39 -1.30
CA ILE A 382 -9.58 -9.99 -1.68
C ILE A 382 -9.12 -9.21 -0.45
N ASN A 383 -8.00 -8.49 -0.54
CA ASN A 383 -7.62 -7.54 0.48
C ASN A 383 -8.42 -6.24 0.30
N VAL A 384 -9.41 -6.01 1.14
CA VAL A 384 -10.19 -4.76 1.18
C VAL A 384 -9.35 -3.71 1.91
N SER A 385 -8.48 -3.04 1.17
CA SER A 385 -7.39 -2.21 1.69
C SER A 385 -7.84 -0.98 2.47
N GLY A 386 -9.07 -0.51 2.23
CA GLY A 386 -9.67 0.63 2.91
C GLY A 386 -11.13 0.82 2.54
N ARG A 387 -11.84 1.64 3.32
CA ARG A 387 -13.25 2.00 3.08
C ARG A 387 -13.38 3.20 2.16
N GLY A 388 -14.50 3.26 1.44
CA GLY A 388 -14.76 4.21 0.38
C GLY A 388 -15.49 5.50 0.79
N ASP A 389 -15.78 5.72 2.08
CA ASP A 389 -16.45 6.96 2.51
C ASP A 389 -15.72 8.22 2.03
N LYS A 390 -14.40 8.16 1.96
CA LYS A 390 -13.54 9.24 1.45
C LYS A 390 -13.74 9.52 -0.05
N ASP A 391 -14.21 8.53 -0.81
CA ASP A 391 -14.28 8.56 -2.27
C ASP A 391 -15.68 8.89 -2.80
N VAL A 392 -16.71 8.89 -1.94
CA VAL A 392 -18.10 9.09 -2.35
C VAL A 392 -18.28 10.38 -3.17
N ASN A 393 -17.70 11.50 -2.71
CA ASN A 393 -17.80 12.78 -3.43
C ASN A 393 -17.10 12.71 -4.80
N GLU A 394 -15.97 12.04 -4.90
CA GLU A 394 -15.27 11.87 -6.18
C GLU A 394 -16.04 10.93 -7.12
N VAL A 395 -16.65 9.86 -6.60
CA VAL A 395 -17.53 8.98 -7.39
C VAL A 395 -18.73 9.74 -7.94
N ILE A 396 -19.37 10.61 -7.12
CA ILE A 396 -20.46 11.49 -7.59
C ILE A 396 -19.97 12.37 -8.75
N ARG A 397 -18.83 13.06 -8.57
CA ARG A 397 -18.23 13.92 -9.60
C ARG A 397 -17.92 13.17 -10.90
N LEU A 398 -17.34 11.97 -10.81
CA LEU A 398 -16.98 11.14 -11.97
C LEU A 398 -18.21 10.66 -12.76
N ARG A 399 -19.38 10.64 -12.14
CA ARG A 399 -20.66 10.24 -12.77
C ARG A 399 -21.47 11.41 -13.32
N GLY A 400 -20.95 12.62 -13.25
CA GLY A 400 -21.62 13.81 -13.76
C GLY A 400 -22.71 14.37 -12.84
N GLY A 401 -22.60 14.09 -11.53
CA GLY A 401 -23.48 14.63 -10.49
C GLY A 401 -22.98 15.96 -9.93
#